data_47ada075fbfe7a0e47648d6ba6c6c453
#
_entry.id   47ada075fbfe7a0e47648d6ba6c6c453
#
_cell.length_a   1.000
_cell.length_b   1.000
_cell.length_c   1.000
_cell.angle_alpha   90.00
_cell.angle_beta   90.00
_cell.angle_gamma   90.00
#
_symmetry.space_group_name_H-M   'P 1'
#
loop_
_entity.id
_entity.type
_entity.pdbx_description
1 polymer ?
#
loop_
_entity_poly.entity_id
_entity_poly.type
_entity_poly.pdbx_seq_one_letter_code
_entity_poly.pdbx_strand_id
1 'polypeptide(L)'
;PDGNNPEGMTVDAVYTKIGTAINNVTADEPVTIYLKPGHVFSENNMNTNTNRIDLTIIGENTTINANAAQRILRTEAARLVLKGITFTGVKNYSSMGGVLYFAGNSGATSELVIDSCVFDSNTLTEGAEGGAAIATGTNAMNVIITNSVFKNNQAGKYSSTMSGAVIRFQGKDGNFVVENSTFHNNAVNSNNGATAIGFDNGSNVKARLVNNTFYNNTTTGVPSGSVPNILIKGSSNTVAVANNTFY
;
A
#
# COMPACT_ATOMS: atom_id res chain seq x y z
N PRO A 1 -20.13 -19.84 13.24
CA PRO A 1 -20.19 -19.20 11.94
C PRO A 1 -21.42 -18.32 11.93
N ASP A 2 -21.25 -17.08 12.36
CA ASP A 2 -22.31 -16.07 12.30
C ASP A 2 -22.24 -15.52 10.88
N GLY A 3 -22.95 -16.23 9.98
CA GLY A 3 -22.99 -15.89 8.59
C GLY A 3 -23.78 -14.60 8.33
N ASN A 4 -23.20 -13.47 8.67
CA ASN A 4 -23.60 -12.22 8.04
C ASN A 4 -23.00 -12.20 6.63
N ASN A 5 -23.63 -12.98 5.79
CA ASN A 5 -23.47 -12.91 4.36
C ASN A 5 -24.08 -11.59 3.89
N PRO A 6 -23.39 -10.76 3.10
CA PRO A 6 -24.03 -9.64 2.41
C PRO A 6 -25.24 -10.17 1.66
N GLU A 7 -26.38 -9.51 1.82
CA GLU A 7 -27.66 -9.98 1.27
C GLU A 7 -27.52 -10.37 -0.20
N GLY A 8 -27.84 -11.60 -0.55
CA GLY A 8 -27.86 -12.12 -1.90
C GLY A 8 -26.55 -12.77 -2.39
N MET A 9 -25.55 -12.97 -1.55
CA MET A 9 -24.32 -13.65 -1.94
C MET A 9 -24.30 -15.11 -1.52
N THR A 10 -23.78 -15.98 -2.38
CA THR A 10 -23.40 -17.34 -2.02
C THR A 10 -22.02 -17.33 -1.38
N VAL A 11 -21.88 -17.89 -0.18
CA VAL A 11 -20.60 -18.04 0.51
C VAL A 11 -20.10 -19.46 0.33
N ASP A 12 -19.00 -19.63 -0.38
CA ASP A 12 -18.43 -20.94 -0.65
C ASP A 12 -17.70 -21.52 0.57
N ALA A 13 -17.07 -20.65 1.40
CA ALA A 13 -16.37 -21.08 2.60
C ALA A 13 -16.26 -19.94 3.64
N VAL A 14 -16.17 -20.32 4.92
CA VAL A 14 -15.95 -19.41 6.05
C VAL A 14 -14.62 -19.73 6.71
N TYR A 15 -13.77 -18.73 6.87
CA TYR A 15 -12.45 -18.84 7.49
C TYR A 15 -12.34 -17.97 8.72
N THR A 16 -11.62 -18.43 9.73
CA THR A 16 -11.32 -17.66 10.96
C THR A 16 -10.12 -16.75 10.80
N LYS A 17 -9.30 -16.97 9.76
CA LYS A 17 -8.10 -16.19 9.44
C LYS A 17 -8.09 -15.79 7.97
N ILE A 18 -7.69 -14.55 7.71
CA ILE A 18 -7.57 -13.99 6.35
C ILE A 18 -6.47 -14.75 5.59
N GLY A 19 -5.32 -15.00 6.23
CA GLY A 19 -4.23 -15.74 5.60
C GLY A 19 -4.62 -17.15 5.17
N THR A 20 -5.48 -17.83 5.94
CA THR A 20 -6.01 -19.14 5.54
C THR A 20 -6.94 -19.00 4.32
N ALA A 21 -7.81 -18.01 4.30
CA ALA A 21 -8.66 -17.75 3.14
C ALA A 21 -7.83 -17.48 1.88
N ILE A 22 -6.81 -16.61 1.97
CA ILE A 22 -5.90 -16.30 0.86
C ILE A 22 -5.19 -17.55 0.34
N ASN A 23 -4.72 -18.42 1.23
CA ASN A 23 -4.00 -19.64 0.84
C ASN A 23 -4.89 -20.69 0.13
N ASN A 24 -6.21 -20.57 0.27
CA ASN A 24 -7.17 -21.44 -0.42
C ASN A 24 -7.69 -20.83 -1.73
N VAL A 25 -7.24 -19.64 -2.12
CA VAL A 25 -7.58 -19.06 -3.42
C VAL A 25 -6.84 -19.82 -4.52
N THR A 26 -7.60 -20.34 -5.47
CA THR A 26 -7.06 -20.96 -6.67
C THR A 26 -6.91 -19.93 -7.80
N ALA A 27 -5.95 -20.13 -8.70
CA ALA A 27 -5.44 -19.08 -9.59
C ALA A 27 -6.36 -18.69 -10.77
N ASP A 28 -7.46 -19.39 -10.99
CA ASP A 28 -8.13 -19.33 -12.31
C ASP A 28 -9.45 -18.52 -12.30
N GLU A 29 -9.93 -18.11 -11.14
CA GLU A 29 -11.19 -17.36 -11.01
C GLU A 29 -11.02 -16.16 -10.05
N PRO A 30 -11.70 -15.03 -10.29
CA PRO A 30 -11.73 -13.92 -9.36
C PRO A 30 -12.35 -14.32 -8.02
N VAL A 31 -11.66 -14.03 -6.95
CA VAL A 31 -12.12 -14.35 -5.58
C VAL A 31 -12.31 -13.09 -4.76
N THR A 32 -13.42 -13.03 -4.04
CA THR A 32 -13.68 -11.97 -3.06
C THR A 32 -13.72 -12.54 -1.64
N ILE A 33 -12.90 -11.96 -0.77
CA ILE A 33 -12.89 -12.23 0.67
C ILE A 33 -13.60 -11.08 1.37
N TYR A 34 -14.73 -11.36 2.00
CA TYR A 34 -15.44 -10.42 2.85
C TYR A 34 -14.98 -10.58 4.30
N LEU A 35 -14.48 -9.50 4.87
CA LEU A 35 -14.07 -9.49 6.26
C LEU A 35 -15.27 -9.20 7.16
N LYS A 36 -15.31 -9.83 8.33
CA LYS A 36 -16.36 -9.56 9.32
C LYS A 36 -16.38 -8.08 9.69
N PRO A 37 -17.51 -7.39 9.51
CA PRO A 37 -17.66 -5.99 9.84
C PRO A 37 -17.31 -5.68 11.30
N GLY A 38 -16.64 -4.55 11.55
CA GLY A 38 -16.26 -4.08 12.88
C GLY A 38 -15.22 -4.96 13.60
N HIS A 39 -14.66 -5.98 12.94
CA HIS A 39 -13.73 -6.91 13.59
C HIS A 39 -12.26 -6.44 13.48
N VAL A 40 -11.47 -6.81 14.49
CA VAL A 40 -10.01 -6.62 14.47
C VAL A 40 -9.34 -7.97 14.27
N PHE A 41 -8.74 -8.16 13.10
CA PHE A 41 -7.91 -9.32 12.81
C PHE A 41 -6.46 -9.07 13.25
N SER A 42 -5.91 -9.96 14.04
CA SER A 42 -4.49 -9.90 14.43
C SER A 42 -3.71 -10.83 13.51
N GLU A 43 -3.31 -10.33 12.34
CA GLU A 43 -2.63 -11.13 11.32
C GLU A 43 -1.50 -10.37 10.64
N ASN A 44 -0.47 -11.09 10.30
CA ASN A 44 0.69 -10.60 9.56
C ASN A 44 1.29 -11.72 8.71
N ASN A 45 2.29 -11.38 7.91
CA ASN A 45 3.04 -12.30 7.06
C ASN A 45 2.15 -13.14 6.13
N MET A 46 1.02 -12.57 5.72
CA MET A 46 0.17 -13.17 4.70
C MET A 46 0.86 -13.08 3.34
N ASN A 47 0.75 -14.14 2.54
CA ASN A 47 1.38 -14.20 1.23
C ASN A 47 0.46 -14.90 0.22
N THR A 48 0.35 -14.32 -0.96
CA THR A 48 -0.24 -15.03 -2.10
C THR A 48 0.89 -15.69 -2.88
N ASN A 49 0.84 -17.00 -3.01
CA ASN A 49 1.91 -17.78 -3.63
C ASN A 49 1.76 -17.93 -5.16
N THR A 50 0.75 -17.30 -5.75
CA THR A 50 0.52 -17.42 -7.19
C THR A 50 0.40 -16.04 -7.84
N ASN A 51 0.94 -15.93 -9.04
CA ASN A 51 0.99 -14.70 -9.83
C ASN A 51 -0.24 -14.51 -10.75
N ARG A 52 -1.24 -15.37 -10.67
CA ARG A 52 -2.45 -15.32 -11.52
C ARG A 52 -3.72 -14.92 -10.76
N ILE A 53 -3.63 -14.73 -9.46
CA ILE A 53 -4.79 -14.44 -8.62
C ILE A 53 -5.38 -13.07 -8.96
N ASP A 54 -6.69 -13.03 -9.15
CA ASP A 54 -7.52 -11.83 -9.03
C ASP A 54 -8.22 -11.87 -7.67
N LEU A 55 -7.70 -11.08 -6.73
CA LEU A 55 -8.13 -11.10 -5.33
C LEU A 55 -8.73 -9.75 -4.92
N THR A 56 -9.93 -9.80 -4.41
CA THR A 56 -10.58 -8.65 -3.75
C THR A 56 -10.78 -8.94 -2.26
N ILE A 57 -10.36 -8.02 -1.40
CA ILE A 57 -10.59 -8.08 0.05
C ILE A 57 -11.39 -6.85 0.47
N ILE A 58 -12.57 -7.08 1.02
CA ILE A 58 -13.49 -6.02 1.42
C ILE A 58 -13.70 -6.06 2.94
N GLY A 59 -13.51 -4.92 3.57
CA GLY A 59 -13.86 -4.69 4.97
C GLY A 59 -14.90 -3.59 5.12
N GLU A 60 -15.59 -3.60 6.23
CA GLU A 60 -16.47 -2.53 6.68
C GLU A 60 -16.16 -2.25 8.15
N ASN A 61 -15.57 -1.09 8.44
CA ASN A 61 -15.04 -0.77 9.76
C ASN A 61 -14.12 -1.87 10.33
N THR A 62 -13.42 -2.56 9.46
CA THR A 62 -12.58 -3.72 9.80
C THR A 62 -11.14 -3.31 9.90
N THR A 63 -10.43 -3.84 10.90
CA THR A 63 -9.01 -3.56 11.11
C THR A 63 -8.19 -4.83 10.95
N ILE A 64 -7.07 -4.74 10.21
CA ILE A 64 -6.01 -5.74 10.21
C ILE A 64 -4.82 -5.15 10.96
N ASN A 65 -4.51 -5.74 12.11
CA ASN A 65 -3.43 -5.30 12.99
C ASN A 65 -2.29 -6.33 12.97
N ALA A 66 -1.15 -5.94 12.45
CA ALA A 66 0.03 -6.82 12.43
C ALA A 66 0.51 -7.16 13.84
N ASN A 67 0.49 -6.18 14.74
CA ASN A 67 1.02 -6.25 16.10
C ASN A 67 2.44 -6.87 16.19
N ALA A 68 3.25 -6.71 15.17
CA ALA A 68 4.56 -7.35 15.03
C ALA A 68 5.52 -6.58 14.13
N ALA A 69 6.81 -6.92 14.21
CA ALA A 69 7.84 -6.49 13.26
C ALA A 69 7.78 -7.34 11.97
N GLN A 70 6.60 -7.42 11.37
CA GLN A 70 6.30 -8.20 10.17
C GLN A 70 5.41 -7.41 9.23
N ARG A 71 5.55 -7.65 7.92
CA ARG A 71 4.63 -7.17 6.90
C ARG A 71 3.25 -7.79 7.08
N ILE A 72 2.19 -7.05 6.72
CA ILE A 72 0.85 -7.63 6.72
C ILE A 72 0.66 -8.55 5.51
N LEU A 73 0.88 -8.02 4.29
CA LEU A 73 0.63 -8.77 3.05
C LEU A 73 1.76 -8.60 2.03
N ARG A 74 2.22 -9.71 1.46
CA ARG A 74 3.02 -9.75 0.25
C ARG A 74 2.23 -10.45 -0.85
N THR A 75 2.27 -9.92 -2.07
CA THR A 75 1.56 -10.56 -3.18
C THR A 75 2.24 -10.33 -4.53
N GLU A 76 2.14 -11.33 -5.39
CA GLU A 76 2.49 -11.30 -6.80
C GLU A 76 1.23 -11.39 -7.69
N ALA A 77 0.06 -11.10 -7.12
CA ALA A 77 -1.23 -11.19 -7.79
C ALA A 77 -1.26 -10.45 -9.14
N ALA A 78 -2.02 -10.98 -10.08
CA ALA A 78 -2.33 -10.26 -11.31
C ALA A 78 -3.19 -9.03 -11.00
N ARG A 79 -4.13 -9.18 -10.07
CA ARG A 79 -4.95 -8.08 -9.57
C ARG A 79 -5.17 -8.21 -8.07
N LEU A 80 -5.04 -7.09 -7.33
CA LEU A 80 -5.40 -7.00 -5.93
C LEU A 80 -6.28 -5.78 -5.70
N VAL A 81 -7.44 -5.96 -5.09
CA VAL A 81 -8.32 -4.90 -4.61
C VAL A 81 -8.44 -4.96 -3.11
N LEU A 82 -8.18 -3.84 -2.44
CA LEU A 82 -8.37 -3.64 -1.00
C LEU A 82 -9.39 -2.53 -0.80
N LYS A 83 -10.47 -2.80 -0.06
CA LYS A 83 -11.54 -1.83 0.12
C LYS A 83 -12.02 -1.76 1.57
N GLY A 84 -12.13 -0.55 2.12
CA GLY A 84 -12.77 -0.26 3.42
C GLY A 84 -12.06 -0.83 4.63
N ILE A 85 -10.73 -1.03 4.57
CA ILE A 85 -9.94 -1.70 5.60
C ILE A 85 -8.99 -0.72 6.29
N THR A 86 -8.87 -0.80 7.61
CA THR A 86 -7.81 -0.15 8.36
C THR A 86 -6.64 -1.12 8.56
N PHE A 87 -5.43 -0.71 8.15
CA PHE A 87 -4.19 -1.46 8.33
C PHE A 87 -3.30 -0.76 9.35
N THR A 88 -2.89 -1.47 10.40
CA THR A 88 -2.08 -0.89 11.48
C THR A 88 -1.14 -1.90 12.12
N GLY A 89 -0.29 -1.43 13.01
CA GLY A 89 0.45 -2.28 13.94
C GLY A 89 1.70 -2.95 13.38
N VAL A 90 2.17 -2.56 12.21
CA VAL A 90 3.53 -2.92 11.77
C VAL A 90 4.52 -2.15 12.63
N LYS A 91 5.39 -2.87 13.34
CA LYS A 91 6.32 -2.29 14.33
C LYS A 91 7.77 -2.54 13.91
N ASN A 92 8.45 -1.49 13.46
CA ASN A 92 9.88 -1.57 13.15
C ASN A 92 10.22 -2.73 12.17
N TYR A 93 9.45 -2.87 11.10
CA TYR A 93 9.75 -3.87 10.07
C TYR A 93 10.99 -3.46 9.27
N SER A 94 11.90 -4.39 9.03
CA SER A 94 13.25 -4.13 8.50
C SER A 94 13.36 -4.15 6.98
N SER A 95 12.25 -4.26 6.26
CA SER A 95 12.25 -4.27 4.79
C SER A 95 11.20 -3.31 4.23
N MET A 96 11.12 -3.19 2.91
CA MET A 96 10.15 -2.33 2.24
C MET A 96 8.71 -2.85 2.34
N GLY A 97 7.74 -1.96 2.23
CA GLY A 97 6.31 -2.31 2.20
C GLY A 97 5.83 -2.88 3.52
N GLY A 98 5.78 -2.04 4.56
CA GLY A 98 5.39 -2.50 5.90
C GLY A 98 4.01 -3.15 5.93
N VAL A 99 3.01 -2.53 5.35
CA VAL A 99 1.68 -3.14 5.23
C VAL A 99 1.61 -4.03 4.01
N LEU A 100 1.90 -3.48 2.83
CA LEU A 100 1.77 -4.18 1.55
C LEU A 100 3.06 -4.10 0.74
N TYR A 101 3.53 -5.25 0.28
CA TYR A 101 4.47 -5.34 -0.83
C TYR A 101 3.77 -5.98 -2.03
N PHE A 102 3.46 -5.16 -3.03
CA PHE A 102 2.86 -5.58 -4.28
C PHE A 102 3.95 -5.77 -5.34
N ALA A 103 4.41 -7.00 -5.49
CA ALA A 103 5.50 -7.29 -6.42
C ALA A 103 5.07 -7.21 -7.89
N GLY A 104 3.81 -7.50 -8.18
CA GLY A 104 3.27 -7.62 -9.52
C GLY A 104 3.79 -8.87 -10.26
N ASN A 105 3.10 -9.21 -11.34
CA ASN A 105 3.41 -10.35 -12.19
C ASN A 105 4.52 -9.98 -13.20
N SER A 106 5.50 -10.84 -13.39
CA SER A 106 6.59 -10.60 -14.34
C SER A 106 6.20 -10.76 -15.82
N GLY A 107 5.07 -11.36 -16.11
CA GLY A 107 4.63 -11.70 -17.48
C GLY A 107 3.47 -10.86 -18.02
N ALA A 108 2.85 -9.99 -17.18
CA ALA A 108 1.71 -9.18 -17.56
C ALA A 108 1.65 -7.90 -16.72
N THR A 109 0.86 -6.93 -17.16
CA THR A 109 0.58 -5.74 -16.35
C THR A 109 -0.34 -6.12 -15.18
N SER A 110 0.15 -5.92 -13.97
CA SER A 110 -0.62 -6.16 -12.75
C SER A 110 -1.44 -4.93 -12.35
N GLU A 111 -2.47 -5.13 -11.54
CA GLU A 111 -3.31 -4.05 -11.04
C GLU A 111 -3.44 -4.08 -9.51
N LEU A 112 -3.17 -2.96 -8.87
CA LEU A 112 -3.43 -2.70 -7.46
C LEU A 112 -4.47 -1.61 -7.33
N VAL A 113 -5.61 -1.92 -6.70
CA VAL A 113 -6.66 -0.95 -6.38
C VAL A 113 -6.83 -0.87 -4.87
N ILE A 114 -6.76 0.35 -4.34
CA ILE A 114 -6.97 0.65 -2.91
C ILE A 114 -8.04 1.73 -2.84
N ASP A 115 -9.17 1.40 -2.24
CA ASP A 115 -10.27 2.33 -2.09
C ASP A 115 -10.77 2.38 -0.65
N SER A 116 -10.96 3.59 -0.14
CA SER A 116 -11.56 3.81 1.20
C SER A 116 -10.80 3.10 2.34
N CYS A 117 -9.47 2.97 2.21
CA CYS A 117 -8.62 2.32 3.20
C CYS A 117 -7.91 3.33 4.11
N VAL A 118 -7.54 2.89 5.30
CA VAL A 118 -6.73 3.65 6.25
C VAL A 118 -5.44 2.89 6.56
N PHE A 119 -4.30 3.56 6.39
CA PHE A 119 -2.99 3.06 6.79
C PHE A 119 -2.50 3.91 7.96
N ASP A 120 -2.50 3.36 9.16
CA ASP A 120 -2.26 4.12 10.40
C ASP A 120 -1.16 3.49 11.25
N SER A 121 -0.20 4.31 11.67
CA SER A 121 0.81 3.94 12.67
C SER A 121 1.64 2.70 12.30
N ASN A 122 2.06 2.61 11.04
CA ASN A 122 2.94 1.55 10.56
C ASN A 122 4.38 2.07 10.48
N THR A 123 5.33 1.34 11.08
CA THR A 123 6.71 1.80 11.20
C THR A 123 7.71 0.83 10.60
N LEU A 124 8.70 1.39 9.91
CA LEU A 124 9.89 0.67 9.43
C LEU A 124 11.11 1.04 10.29
N THR A 125 12.06 0.11 10.41
CA THR A 125 13.35 0.40 11.07
C THR A 125 14.20 1.35 10.24
N GLU A 126 15.21 1.93 10.87
CA GLU A 126 16.33 2.51 10.16
C GLU A 126 16.99 1.44 9.28
N GLY A 127 17.27 1.78 8.02
CA GLY A 127 17.81 0.84 7.02
C GLY A 127 16.76 0.14 6.17
N ALA A 128 15.48 0.23 6.47
CA ALA A 128 14.44 -0.27 5.58
C ALA A 128 14.26 0.64 4.35
N GLU A 129 14.01 0.04 3.20
CA GLU A 129 14.01 0.73 1.91
C GLU A 129 12.81 1.66 1.65
N GLY A 130 11.94 1.90 2.61
CA GLY A 130 10.77 2.77 2.47
C GLY A 130 9.48 2.03 2.13
N GLY A 131 8.41 2.80 1.87
CA GLY A 131 7.07 2.26 1.73
C GLY A 131 6.49 1.77 3.05
N ALA A 132 6.41 2.64 4.07
CA ALA A 132 5.90 2.22 5.39
C ALA A 132 4.50 1.61 5.29
N ALA A 133 3.65 2.14 4.41
CA ALA A 133 2.39 1.53 4.06
C ALA A 133 2.56 0.59 2.86
N ILE A 134 2.97 1.11 1.71
CA ILE A 134 2.97 0.36 0.45
C ILE A 134 4.33 0.48 -0.23
N ALA A 135 4.87 -0.64 -0.67
CA ALA A 135 5.93 -0.68 -1.68
C ALA A 135 5.51 -1.56 -2.86
N THR A 136 5.99 -1.21 -4.05
CA THR A 136 5.77 -2.02 -5.24
C THR A 136 7.07 -2.65 -5.74
N GLY A 137 6.93 -3.73 -6.52
CA GLY A 137 8.02 -4.28 -7.34
C GLY A 137 8.26 -3.44 -8.60
N THR A 138 9.15 -3.94 -9.46
CA THR A 138 9.62 -3.26 -10.69
C THR A 138 8.90 -3.70 -11.96
N ASN A 139 7.86 -4.53 -11.85
CA ASN A 139 7.10 -5.04 -12.98
C ASN A 139 6.14 -3.98 -13.55
N ALA A 140 5.59 -4.25 -14.74
CA ALA A 140 4.54 -3.43 -15.30
C ALA A 140 3.29 -3.48 -14.43
N MET A 141 2.75 -2.30 -14.07
CA MET A 141 1.60 -2.25 -13.18
C MET A 141 0.79 -0.97 -13.25
N ASN A 142 -0.50 -1.12 -12.97
CA ASN A 142 -1.40 -0.02 -12.66
C ASN A 142 -1.62 0.02 -11.14
N VAL A 143 -1.47 1.19 -10.55
CA VAL A 143 -1.78 1.44 -9.14
C VAL A 143 -2.82 2.54 -9.05
N ILE A 144 -3.94 2.26 -8.41
CA ILE A 144 -5.06 3.19 -8.25
C ILE A 144 -5.39 3.27 -6.77
N ILE A 145 -5.25 4.45 -6.18
CA ILE A 145 -5.53 4.72 -4.76
C ILE A 145 -6.54 5.84 -4.69
N THR A 146 -7.70 5.56 -4.10
CA THR A 146 -8.79 6.52 -3.98
C THR A 146 -9.33 6.59 -2.55
N ASN A 147 -9.81 7.76 -2.15
CA ASN A 147 -10.58 7.97 -0.92
C ASN A 147 -9.89 7.42 0.35
N SER A 148 -8.56 7.37 0.35
CA SER A 148 -7.78 6.66 1.37
C SER A 148 -6.99 7.61 2.27
N VAL A 149 -6.67 7.16 3.48
CA VAL A 149 -5.95 7.95 4.48
C VAL A 149 -4.66 7.23 4.86
N PHE A 150 -3.55 7.96 4.79
CA PHE A 150 -2.23 7.52 5.22
C PHE A 150 -1.76 8.43 6.34
N LYS A 151 -1.72 7.94 7.57
CA LYS A 151 -1.40 8.77 8.73
C LYS A 151 -0.46 8.10 9.73
N ASN A 152 0.34 8.91 10.39
CA ASN A 152 1.23 8.47 11.48
C ASN A 152 2.20 7.34 11.07
N ASN A 153 2.46 7.15 9.77
CA ASN A 153 3.38 6.12 9.32
C ASN A 153 4.81 6.63 9.34
N GLN A 154 5.75 5.76 9.65
CA GLN A 154 7.16 6.11 9.71
C GLN A 154 7.99 5.22 8.79
N ALA A 155 8.59 5.81 7.78
CA ALA A 155 9.57 5.13 6.93
C ALA A 155 10.99 5.30 7.49
N GLY A 156 11.79 4.26 7.41
CA GLY A 156 13.17 4.25 7.88
C GLY A 156 14.13 4.99 6.95
N LYS A 157 15.37 5.16 7.40
CA LYS A 157 16.47 5.73 6.64
C LYS A 157 17.15 4.61 5.84
N TYR A 158 16.99 4.62 4.54
CA TYR A 158 17.83 3.83 3.66
C TYR A 158 18.90 4.71 2.97
N SER A 159 19.93 4.07 2.42
CA SER A 159 21.09 4.73 1.82
C SER A 159 20.71 5.84 0.82
N SER A 160 21.65 6.66 0.49
CA SER A 160 21.56 7.98 -0.19
C SER A 160 20.79 8.05 -1.53
N THR A 161 20.26 6.98 -2.04
CA THR A 161 19.68 6.93 -3.40
C THR A 161 18.19 6.60 -3.46
N MET A 162 17.55 6.17 -2.36
CA MET A 162 16.20 5.64 -2.39
C MET A 162 15.16 6.56 -1.73
N SER A 163 13.98 6.62 -2.32
CA SER A 163 12.87 7.42 -1.84
C SER A 163 12.20 6.75 -0.64
N GLY A 164 12.69 7.04 0.57
CA GLY A 164 11.95 6.71 1.77
C GLY A 164 10.60 7.44 1.73
N ALA A 165 9.49 6.74 1.62
CA ALA A 165 8.16 7.32 1.55
C ALA A 165 7.16 6.42 2.26
N VAL A 166 5.98 6.94 2.52
CA VAL A 166 4.86 6.12 2.98
C VAL A 166 4.43 5.17 1.86
N ILE A 167 4.37 5.68 0.63
CA ILE A 167 4.21 4.88 -0.59
C ILE A 167 5.51 4.95 -1.40
N ARG A 168 6.16 3.82 -1.61
CA ARG A 168 7.29 3.66 -2.51
C ARG A 168 6.87 2.93 -3.77
N PHE A 169 6.94 3.61 -4.90
CA PHE A 169 6.58 3.07 -6.20
C PHE A 169 7.82 2.81 -7.06
N GLN A 170 7.96 1.60 -7.58
CA GLN A 170 9.05 1.18 -8.47
C GLN A 170 8.55 0.58 -9.79
N GLY A 171 7.24 0.53 -9.99
CA GLY A 171 6.62 -0.05 -11.18
C GLY A 171 6.96 0.69 -12.47
N LYS A 172 6.65 0.08 -13.59
CA LYS A 172 6.86 0.62 -14.93
C LYS A 172 5.68 0.36 -15.85
N ASP A 173 5.72 0.99 -17.03
CA ASP A 173 4.81 0.70 -18.16
C ASP A 173 3.33 0.68 -17.77
N GLY A 174 2.88 1.66 -16.97
CA GLY A 174 1.51 1.67 -16.46
C GLY A 174 1.05 3.01 -15.91
N ASN A 175 0.02 2.98 -15.09
CA ASN A 175 -0.56 4.16 -14.48
C ASN A 175 -0.36 4.14 -12.96
N PHE A 176 -0.12 5.32 -12.39
CA PHE A 176 -0.13 5.53 -10.96
C PHE A 176 -1.09 6.67 -10.62
N VAL A 177 -2.23 6.35 -10.05
CA VAL A 177 -3.31 7.30 -9.77
C VAL A 177 -3.54 7.38 -8.27
N VAL A 178 -3.51 8.59 -7.72
CA VAL A 178 -3.91 8.86 -6.33
C VAL A 178 -4.90 10.02 -6.33
N GLU A 179 -6.10 9.75 -5.85
CA GLU A 179 -7.19 10.74 -5.86
C GLU A 179 -7.94 10.77 -4.54
N ASN A 180 -8.41 11.97 -4.17
CA ASN A 180 -9.27 12.19 -3.01
C ASN A 180 -8.69 11.57 -1.72
N SER A 181 -7.37 11.54 -1.57
CA SER A 181 -6.69 10.86 -0.48
C SER A 181 -5.93 11.84 0.40
N THR A 182 -5.74 11.46 1.66
CA THR A 182 -5.08 12.31 2.66
C THR A 182 -3.83 11.64 3.21
N PHE A 183 -2.74 12.40 3.25
CA PHE A 183 -1.45 12.00 3.81
C PHE A 183 -1.08 12.96 4.92
N HIS A 184 -1.06 12.51 6.18
CA HIS A 184 -0.77 13.42 7.28
C HIS A 184 0.00 12.79 8.44
N ASN A 185 0.77 13.63 9.13
CA ASN A 185 1.57 13.22 10.29
C ASN A 185 2.51 12.03 9.99
N ASN A 186 2.91 11.86 8.74
CA ASN A 186 3.85 10.80 8.39
C ASN A 186 5.28 11.31 8.55
N ALA A 187 6.17 10.42 8.96
CA ALA A 187 7.58 10.76 9.15
C ALA A 187 8.49 9.88 8.30
N VAL A 188 9.52 10.49 7.74
CA VAL A 188 10.55 9.78 6.97
C VAL A 188 11.93 10.16 7.49
N ASN A 189 12.74 9.20 7.83
CA ASN A 189 14.13 9.42 8.17
C ASN A 189 15.01 9.28 6.92
N SER A 190 15.00 10.29 6.05
CA SER A 190 15.77 10.26 4.80
C SER A 190 16.09 11.68 4.29
N ASN A 191 17.26 11.84 3.69
CA ASN A 191 17.71 13.11 3.06
C ASN A 191 17.28 13.21 1.59
N ASN A 192 16.94 12.10 0.94
CA ASN A 192 16.80 12.02 -0.52
C ASN A 192 15.48 11.39 -0.98
N GLY A 193 14.50 11.32 -0.10
CA GLY A 193 13.23 10.69 -0.39
C GLY A 193 12.06 11.66 -0.50
N ALA A 194 10.86 11.12 -0.34
CA ALA A 194 9.62 11.86 -0.15
C ALA A 194 9.00 11.53 1.21
N THR A 195 8.19 12.41 1.75
CA THR A 195 7.48 12.10 3.01
C THR A 195 6.22 11.28 2.78
N ALA A 196 5.58 11.42 1.64
CA ALA A 196 4.34 10.70 1.32
C ALA A 196 4.51 9.74 0.15
N ILE A 197 4.79 10.22 -1.06
CA ILE A 197 4.83 9.41 -2.28
C ILE A 197 6.20 9.55 -2.93
N GLY A 198 6.93 8.44 -3.04
CA GLY A 198 8.21 8.38 -3.71
C GLY A 198 8.24 7.40 -4.88
N PHE A 199 8.57 7.89 -6.07
CA PHE A 199 8.94 7.05 -7.19
C PHE A 199 10.44 6.82 -7.16
N ASP A 200 10.80 5.55 -7.21
CA ASP A 200 12.18 5.13 -7.19
C ASP A 200 12.46 4.26 -8.42
N ASN A 201 13.01 4.89 -9.45
CA ASN A 201 13.28 4.29 -10.75
C ASN A 201 12.06 3.84 -11.58
N GLY A 202 10.86 4.27 -11.24
CA GLY A 202 9.69 4.05 -12.10
C GLY A 202 9.90 4.65 -13.50
N SER A 203 9.60 3.89 -14.55
CA SER A 203 9.79 4.33 -15.93
C SER A 203 8.56 4.13 -16.79
N ASN A 204 8.34 5.06 -17.73
CA ASN A 204 7.20 5.03 -18.64
C ASN A 204 5.85 4.94 -17.90
N VAL A 205 5.69 5.73 -16.84
CA VAL A 205 4.51 5.75 -15.99
C VAL A 205 3.72 7.03 -16.22
N LYS A 206 2.41 6.90 -16.32
CA LYS A 206 1.48 8.02 -16.30
C LYS A 206 0.99 8.22 -14.86
N ALA A 207 1.56 9.20 -14.16
CA ALA A 207 1.19 9.53 -12.80
C ALA A 207 0.11 10.62 -12.78
N ARG A 208 -0.96 10.41 -12.02
CA ARG A 208 -2.04 11.37 -11.81
C ARG A 208 -2.34 11.51 -10.32
N LEU A 209 -2.16 12.71 -9.80
CA LEU A 209 -2.33 13.06 -8.39
C LEU A 209 -3.33 14.21 -8.29
N VAL A 210 -4.56 13.94 -7.87
CA VAL A 210 -5.66 14.91 -7.95
C VAL A 210 -6.49 14.92 -6.66
N ASN A 211 -6.84 16.13 -6.20
CA ASN A 211 -7.68 16.36 -5.03
C ASN A 211 -7.14 15.71 -3.73
N ASN A 212 -5.83 15.62 -3.57
CA ASN A 212 -5.23 15.06 -2.36
C ASN A 212 -4.85 16.16 -1.37
N THR A 213 -4.78 15.79 -0.10
CA THR A 213 -4.33 16.67 0.97
C THR A 213 -3.08 16.10 1.64
N PHE A 214 -2.05 16.94 1.79
CA PHE A 214 -0.77 16.61 2.43
C PHE A 214 -0.51 17.63 3.53
N TYR A 215 -0.46 17.18 4.80
CA TYR A 215 -0.17 18.09 5.89
C TYR A 215 0.60 17.43 7.03
N ASN A 216 1.43 18.21 7.70
CA ASN A 216 2.25 17.75 8.82
C ASN A 216 3.11 16.52 8.51
N ASN A 217 3.48 16.29 7.25
CA ASN A 217 4.41 15.22 6.92
C ASN A 217 5.84 15.75 7.10
N THR A 218 6.66 15.02 7.85
CA THR A 218 7.95 15.52 8.34
C THR A 218 9.11 14.60 7.95
N THR A 219 10.30 15.18 7.98
CA THR A 219 11.55 14.42 7.93
C THR A 219 12.20 14.42 9.30
N THR A 220 12.73 13.28 9.72
CA THR A 220 13.52 13.13 10.93
C THR A 220 14.98 12.87 10.58
N GLY A 221 15.91 13.49 11.31
CA GLY A 221 17.35 13.27 11.14
C GLY A 221 18.04 14.10 10.05
N VAL A 222 17.35 15.08 9.46
CA VAL A 222 17.91 16.05 8.50
C VAL A 222 17.40 17.45 8.79
N PRO A 223 18.13 18.51 8.40
CA PRO A 223 17.64 19.88 8.52
C PRO A 223 16.28 20.02 7.85
N SER A 224 15.35 20.65 8.53
CA SER A 224 14.00 20.90 8.05
C SER A 224 14.00 21.64 6.72
N GLY A 225 13.21 21.19 5.76
CA GLY A 225 12.95 21.89 4.51
C GLY A 225 13.44 21.24 3.23
N SER A 226 14.07 20.06 3.30
CA SER A 226 14.75 19.48 2.12
C SER A 226 14.02 18.30 1.47
N VAL A 227 12.94 17.79 2.02
CA VAL A 227 12.29 16.59 1.49
C VAL A 227 10.84 16.87 1.11
N PRO A 228 10.50 16.71 -0.16
CA PRO A 228 9.14 17.00 -0.65
C PRO A 228 8.13 15.94 -0.17
N ASN A 229 6.84 16.30 -0.19
CA ASN A 229 5.76 15.32 0.00
C ASN A 229 5.73 14.29 -1.14
N ILE A 230 6.04 14.72 -2.34
CA ILE A 230 6.02 13.89 -3.54
C ILE A 230 7.37 14.01 -4.25
N LEU A 231 7.99 12.90 -4.56
CA LEU A 231 9.22 12.83 -5.34
C LEU A 231 9.06 11.81 -6.47
N ILE A 232 9.22 12.25 -7.70
CA ILE A 232 9.11 11.38 -8.88
C ILE A 232 10.48 11.31 -9.55
N LYS A 233 11.13 10.16 -9.43
CA LYS A 233 12.37 9.82 -10.12
C LYS A 233 12.08 8.79 -11.22
N GLY A 234 12.98 8.70 -12.19
CA GLY A 234 12.87 7.75 -13.28
C GLY A 234 12.76 8.44 -14.63
N SER A 235 12.61 7.66 -15.68
CA SER A 235 12.64 8.16 -17.07
C SER A 235 11.29 8.02 -17.75
N SER A 236 11.03 8.94 -18.68
CA SER A 236 9.84 8.88 -19.55
C SER A 236 8.49 8.90 -18.80
N ASN A 237 8.46 9.46 -17.60
CA ASN A 237 7.22 9.59 -16.85
C ASN A 237 6.43 10.82 -17.29
N THR A 238 5.11 10.69 -17.38
CA THR A 238 4.19 11.81 -17.56
C THR A 238 3.47 12.04 -16.25
N VAL A 239 3.45 13.29 -15.78
CA VAL A 239 2.91 13.61 -14.46
C VAL A 239 1.86 14.71 -14.56
N ALA A 240 0.67 14.43 -14.00
CA ALA A 240 -0.39 15.41 -13.82
C ALA A 240 -0.69 15.59 -12.34
N VAL A 241 -0.53 16.82 -11.83
CA VAL A 241 -0.80 17.18 -10.44
C VAL A 241 -1.81 18.33 -10.45
N ALA A 242 -2.99 18.12 -9.89
CA ALA A 242 -4.06 19.11 -9.89
C ALA A 242 -4.86 19.10 -8.59
N ASN A 243 -5.29 20.28 -8.16
CA ASN A 243 -6.20 20.48 -7.03
C ASN A 243 -5.73 19.83 -5.71
N ASN A 244 -4.41 19.68 -5.51
CA ASN A 244 -3.89 19.16 -4.26
C ASN A 244 -3.61 20.29 -3.29
N THR A 245 -3.77 20.01 -2.01
CA THR A 245 -3.52 20.95 -0.93
C THR A 245 -2.29 20.51 -0.11
N PHE A 246 -1.39 21.42 0.18
CA PHE A 246 -0.17 21.18 0.94
C PHE A 246 -0.08 22.19 2.10
N TYR A 247 0.15 21.69 3.34
CA TYR A 247 0.37 22.51 4.54
C TYR A 247 1.68 22.14 5.24
#